data_47e21e78e5faa73fe63b0df2dfe91c52
#
_entry.id   47e21e78e5faa73fe63b0df2dfe91c52
#
_cell.length_a   1.000
_cell.length_b   1.000
_cell.length_c   1.000
_cell.angle_alpha   90.00
_cell.angle_beta   90.00
_cell.angle_gamma   90.00
#
_symmetry.space_group_name_H-M   'P 1'
#
loop_
_entity.id
_entity.type
_entity.pdbx_description
1 polymer ?
#
loop_
_entity_poly.entity_id
_entity_poly.type
_entity_poly.pdbx_seq_one_letter_code
_entity_poly.pdbx_strand_id
1 'polypeptide(L)'
;MRENAENDNDPGGFRGMDIMPAGPAWRFSAMYQIQFDKPCHLHFIGIGGISMSGLAAILLTRNFQISGSDAKQTELTRRLEKEGAVIHYPQAAENITDDIDAVIYTAAIHPSNPEYAAAVEKNIPMLTRAQLLGEMMRNYQTPICVSGTHGKTTTTSMAAHVMMQAGLDPTISVGGILPLIHGNYRIGSTDTFLMEACEYTNSFLSFFPKISIILDIDADHLDFFKDLEDIRHSFRKFAELLPEDGTLIINADDPAYKMITKDLKCHVVTFSMSNRGQYTADMITFDTLGHASFRALHNGKPVGTFHLQVPGEHNVSNALAVIALAGVLGINVSDIEAGFESFHGTNRRFEKKGTCNGAVVIDDYAHHPTEIRATLNTAQRVPHKTIWCVFQPHTYTRTKALLPQFAEALSLADHVVLADIYAARELDIYGVSSADLQHEIQKLGTECEYFPSFAEIEDYLRAHVKEGDLVITMGAGNIVRVGEALVSGNTQNA
;
A
#
# COMPACT_ATOMS: atom_id res chain seq x y z
N MET A 1 -20.34 7.59 69.59
CA MET A 1 -20.17 9.05 69.60
C MET A 1 -18.96 9.36 68.73
N ARG A 2 -19.16 10.21 67.68
CA ARG A 2 -18.24 10.77 66.71
C ARG A 2 -17.85 9.78 65.59
N GLU A 3 -18.53 9.72 64.49
CA GLU A 3 -18.56 10.58 63.27
C GLU A 3 -17.17 10.76 62.65
N ASN A 4 -16.95 10.03 61.58
CA ASN A 4 -15.86 10.24 60.61
C ASN A 4 -16.46 10.68 59.32
N ALA A 5 -16.03 11.85 58.89
CA ALA A 5 -16.31 12.41 57.56
C ALA A 5 -15.42 11.74 56.53
N GLU A 6 -16.05 11.24 55.48
CA GLU A 6 -15.43 10.78 54.25
C GLU A 6 -14.97 12.00 53.44
N ASN A 7 -13.73 11.96 52.97
CA ASN A 7 -13.18 12.87 51.98
C ASN A 7 -13.14 12.13 50.65
N ASP A 8 -14.14 12.38 49.85
CA ASP A 8 -14.15 12.09 48.40
C ASP A 8 -13.22 13.08 47.70
N ASN A 9 -12.14 12.58 47.13
CA ASN A 9 -11.39 13.19 46.05
C ASN A 9 -10.88 12.11 45.10
N ASP A 10 -11.77 11.72 44.20
CA ASP A 10 -11.43 10.90 43.03
C ASP A 10 -11.14 11.86 41.85
N PRO A 11 -9.90 11.93 41.34
CA PRO A 11 -9.62 12.68 40.11
C PRO A 11 -10.00 11.82 38.90
N GLY A 12 -11.13 12.18 38.30
CA GLY A 12 -11.50 11.96 36.93
C GLY A 12 -10.83 10.83 36.15
N GLY A 13 -11.40 9.61 36.24
CA GLY A 13 -11.08 8.53 35.34
C GLY A 13 -11.41 8.94 33.90
N PHE A 14 -10.41 8.92 33.02
CA PHE A 14 -10.59 8.96 31.58
C PHE A 14 -11.54 7.82 31.18
N ARG A 15 -12.79 8.17 30.88
CA ARG A 15 -13.67 7.27 30.16
C ARG A 15 -13.06 7.09 28.78
N GLY A 16 -12.57 5.87 28.53
CA GLY A 16 -12.15 5.45 27.21
C GLY A 16 -13.24 5.78 26.21
N MET A 17 -12.85 6.27 25.05
CA MET A 17 -13.72 6.31 23.88
C MET A 17 -14.39 4.95 23.76
N ASP A 18 -15.71 4.96 23.69
CA ASP A 18 -16.48 3.78 23.34
C ASP A 18 -15.92 3.21 22.06
N ILE A 19 -15.11 2.17 22.17
CA ILE A 19 -14.92 1.20 21.11
C ILE A 19 -16.34 0.77 20.82
N MET A 20 -16.86 1.15 19.66
CA MET A 20 -18.21 0.73 19.24
C MET A 20 -18.35 -0.74 19.60
N PRO A 21 -19.39 -1.15 20.35
CA PRO A 21 -19.64 -2.55 20.54
C PRO A 21 -19.68 -3.17 19.17
N ALA A 22 -18.96 -4.27 18.98
CA ALA A 22 -19.11 -5.12 17.81
C ALA A 22 -20.61 -5.21 17.57
N GLY A 23 -21.07 -4.64 16.44
CA GLY A 23 -22.49 -4.58 16.11
C GLY A 23 -23.07 -5.97 16.31
N PRO A 24 -24.36 -6.14 16.55
CA PRO A 24 -24.96 -7.38 16.99
C PRO A 24 -24.35 -8.49 16.18
N ALA A 25 -23.80 -9.51 16.89
CA ALA A 25 -23.14 -10.66 16.30
C ALA A 25 -24.11 -11.22 15.23
N TRP A 26 -23.95 -10.70 14.00
CA TRP A 26 -24.61 -11.28 12.85
C TRP A 26 -24.13 -12.72 12.87
N ARG A 27 -25.04 -13.62 13.25
CA ARG A 27 -24.87 -15.04 13.06
C ARG A 27 -24.11 -15.18 11.76
N PHE A 28 -23.09 -16.02 11.73
CA PHE A 28 -22.44 -16.50 10.51
C PHE A 28 -23.52 -17.08 9.57
N SER A 29 -24.32 -16.20 8.96
CA SER A 29 -25.01 -16.54 7.72
C SER A 29 -23.88 -16.68 6.71
N ALA A 30 -23.86 -17.75 5.97
CA ALA A 30 -22.87 -18.03 4.95
C ALA A 30 -22.60 -16.70 4.20
N MET A 31 -21.32 -16.23 4.23
CA MET A 31 -20.94 -14.98 3.59
C MET A 31 -21.47 -15.00 2.16
N TYR A 32 -22.10 -13.92 1.70
CA TYR A 32 -22.70 -13.87 0.37
C TYR A 32 -21.61 -14.14 -0.67
N GLN A 33 -21.77 -15.22 -1.45
CA GLN A 33 -20.75 -15.68 -2.39
C GLN A 33 -20.90 -15.02 -3.74
N ILE A 34 -19.80 -14.49 -4.27
CA ILE A 34 -19.72 -13.94 -5.63
C ILE A 34 -19.20 -15.04 -6.57
N GLN A 35 -20.07 -15.55 -7.43
CA GLN A 35 -19.77 -16.61 -8.40
C GLN A 35 -19.81 -16.05 -9.82
N PHE A 36 -18.71 -16.14 -10.59
CA PHE A 36 -18.64 -15.58 -11.95
C PHE A 36 -19.53 -16.29 -12.97
N ASP A 37 -19.93 -17.50 -12.69
CA ASP A 37 -20.90 -18.28 -13.49
C ASP A 37 -22.38 -17.96 -13.14
N LYS A 38 -22.62 -17.18 -12.09
CA LYS A 38 -23.94 -16.73 -11.65
C LYS A 38 -23.94 -15.24 -11.39
N PRO A 39 -23.81 -14.40 -12.44
CA PRO A 39 -23.80 -12.96 -12.27
C PRO A 39 -25.14 -12.47 -11.69
N CYS A 40 -25.03 -11.46 -10.82
CA CYS A 40 -26.14 -10.88 -10.08
C CYS A 40 -26.03 -9.35 -10.07
N HIS A 41 -26.99 -8.65 -9.44
CA HIS A 41 -26.96 -7.19 -9.32
C HIS A 41 -26.23 -6.75 -8.05
N LEU A 42 -25.11 -6.04 -8.23
CA LEU A 42 -24.31 -5.49 -7.14
C LEU A 42 -24.36 -3.96 -7.15
N HIS A 43 -24.61 -3.37 -5.99
CA HIS A 43 -24.62 -1.93 -5.82
C HIS A 43 -23.38 -1.46 -5.01
N PHE A 44 -22.66 -0.44 -5.50
CA PHE A 44 -21.42 0.05 -4.93
C PHE A 44 -21.60 1.43 -4.30
N ILE A 45 -21.51 1.56 -2.98
CA ILE A 45 -21.51 2.86 -2.29
C ILE A 45 -20.09 3.44 -2.34
N GLY A 46 -19.91 4.58 -3.03
CA GLY A 46 -18.60 5.19 -3.30
C GLY A 46 -17.87 4.52 -4.47
N ILE A 47 -18.58 4.22 -5.56
CA ILE A 47 -18.07 3.50 -6.74
C ILE A 47 -16.90 4.21 -7.44
N GLY A 48 -16.80 5.54 -7.34
CA GLY A 48 -15.74 6.35 -7.96
C GLY A 48 -14.37 6.28 -7.26
N GLY A 49 -14.29 5.60 -6.12
CA GLY A 49 -13.00 5.32 -5.50
C GLY A 49 -12.10 4.45 -6.39
N ILE A 50 -10.78 4.75 -6.44
CA ILE A 50 -9.81 4.07 -7.34
C ILE A 50 -9.92 2.54 -7.28
N SER A 51 -9.96 1.96 -6.08
CA SER A 51 -10.06 0.50 -5.90
C SER A 51 -11.47 -0.04 -6.16
N MET A 52 -12.53 0.72 -5.81
CA MET A 52 -13.92 0.30 -6.02
C MET A 52 -14.25 0.25 -7.51
N SER A 53 -13.83 1.26 -8.27
CA SER A 53 -14.05 1.32 -9.72
C SER A 53 -13.37 0.17 -10.46
N GLY A 54 -12.19 -0.25 -10.01
CA GLY A 54 -11.49 -1.42 -10.57
C GLY A 54 -12.26 -2.72 -10.35
N LEU A 55 -12.80 -2.94 -9.14
CA LEU A 55 -13.61 -4.14 -8.85
C LEU A 55 -14.92 -4.14 -9.65
N ALA A 56 -15.60 -2.99 -9.75
CA ALA A 56 -16.81 -2.84 -10.55
C ALA A 56 -16.52 -3.16 -12.04
N ALA A 57 -15.42 -2.66 -12.60
CA ALA A 57 -15.03 -2.93 -13.98
C ALA A 57 -14.76 -4.43 -14.23
N ILE A 58 -14.06 -5.12 -13.31
CA ILE A 58 -13.84 -6.57 -13.42
C ILE A 58 -15.19 -7.31 -13.46
N LEU A 59 -16.12 -6.97 -12.59
CA LEU A 59 -17.43 -7.62 -12.51
C LEU A 59 -18.31 -7.34 -13.75
N LEU A 60 -18.24 -6.11 -14.31
CA LEU A 60 -18.92 -5.78 -15.57
C LEU A 60 -18.46 -6.71 -16.72
N THR A 61 -17.17 -7.03 -16.83
CA THR A 61 -16.69 -7.98 -17.85
C THR A 61 -17.13 -9.43 -17.61
N ARG A 62 -17.60 -9.72 -16.41
CA ARG A 62 -18.19 -11.02 -16.03
C ARG A 62 -19.71 -11.02 -16.09
N ASN A 63 -20.32 -10.02 -16.78
CA ASN A 63 -21.76 -9.84 -16.98
C ASN A 63 -22.57 -9.59 -15.70
N PHE A 64 -21.95 -9.13 -14.62
CA PHE A 64 -22.69 -8.67 -13.45
C PHE A 64 -23.43 -7.36 -13.80
N GLN A 65 -24.63 -7.19 -13.29
CA GLN A 65 -25.30 -5.90 -13.30
C GLN A 65 -24.70 -5.03 -12.19
N ILE A 66 -24.16 -3.87 -12.55
CA ILE A 66 -23.49 -2.97 -11.61
C ILE A 66 -24.26 -1.66 -11.54
N SER A 67 -24.72 -1.34 -10.34
CA SER A 67 -25.14 0.01 -9.98
C SER A 67 -24.24 0.57 -8.88
N GLY A 68 -24.29 1.87 -8.67
CA GLY A 68 -23.53 2.48 -7.58
C GLY A 68 -23.80 3.95 -7.43
N SER A 69 -23.17 4.54 -6.45
CA SER A 69 -23.29 5.97 -6.14
C SER A 69 -21.94 6.58 -5.79
N ASP A 70 -21.84 7.89 -5.98
CA ASP A 70 -20.73 8.70 -5.48
C ASP A 70 -21.20 10.12 -5.16
N ALA A 71 -20.36 10.91 -4.47
CA ALA A 71 -20.66 12.31 -4.15
C ALA A 71 -20.75 13.20 -5.41
N LYS A 72 -19.93 12.89 -6.44
CA LYS A 72 -19.86 13.62 -7.70
C LYS A 72 -19.35 12.75 -8.84
N GLN A 73 -19.69 13.15 -10.07
CA GLN A 73 -19.15 12.51 -11.27
C GLN A 73 -17.66 12.79 -11.43
N THR A 74 -16.89 11.76 -11.74
CA THR A 74 -15.44 11.80 -12.01
C THR A 74 -15.14 11.15 -13.36
N GLU A 75 -13.90 11.16 -13.80
CA GLU A 75 -13.47 10.45 -14.99
C GLU A 75 -13.62 8.92 -14.84
N LEU A 76 -13.32 8.39 -13.63
CA LEU A 76 -13.51 6.96 -13.33
C LEU A 76 -14.97 6.53 -13.42
N THR A 77 -15.89 7.32 -12.85
CA THR A 77 -17.33 7.00 -12.90
C THR A 77 -17.87 7.11 -14.32
N ARG A 78 -17.46 8.12 -15.12
CA ARG A 78 -17.85 8.22 -16.55
C ARG A 78 -17.36 7.02 -17.38
N ARG A 79 -16.20 6.49 -17.05
CA ARG A 79 -15.70 5.29 -17.70
C ARG A 79 -16.58 4.09 -17.39
N LEU A 80 -16.92 3.86 -16.12
CA LEU A 80 -17.81 2.77 -15.71
C LEU A 80 -19.21 2.90 -16.33
N GLU A 81 -19.76 4.12 -16.41
CA GLU A 81 -21.03 4.40 -17.10
C GLU A 81 -20.99 3.98 -18.58
N LYS A 82 -19.89 4.26 -19.27
CA LYS A 82 -19.66 3.81 -20.65
C LYS A 82 -19.51 2.28 -20.78
N GLU A 83 -19.00 1.64 -19.74
CA GLU A 83 -18.85 0.17 -19.65
C GLU A 83 -20.16 -0.53 -19.21
N GLY A 84 -21.23 0.23 -18.88
CA GLY A 84 -22.57 -0.29 -18.60
C GLY A 84 -23.02 -0.20 -17.15
N ALA A 85 -22.26 0.45 -16.24
CA ALA A 85 -22.72 0.70 -14.88
C ALA A 85 -23.79 1.80 -14.82
N VAL A 86 -24.74 1.66 -13.90
CA VAL A 86 -25.73 2.71 -13.58
C VAL A 86 -25.26 3.45 -12.33
N ILE A 87 -24.89 4.74 -12.45
CA ILE A 87 -24.32 5.50 -11.34
C ILE A 87 -25.20 6.70 -10.97
N HIS A 88 -25.46 6.83 -9.68
CA HIS A 88 -26.31 7.86 -9.09
C HIS A 88 -25.48 8.93 -8.36
N TYR A 89 -25.93 10.18 -8.41
CA TYR A 89 -25.32 11.32 -7.73
C TYR A 89 -26.43 12.24 -7.17
N PRO A 90 -26.44 12.55 -5.85
CA PRO A 90 -25.63 12.02 -4.77
C PRO A 90 -26.09 10.64 -4.28
N GLN A 91 -25.48 10.17 -3.21
CA GLN A 91 -25.92 9.01 -2.43
C GLN A 91 -27.29 9.29 -1.80
N ALA A 92 -28.28 8.39 -2.02
CA ALA A 92 -29.63 8.53 -1.53
C ALA A 92 -30.28 7.16 -1.27
N ALA A 93 -31.21 7.07 -0.29
CA ALA A 93 -31.83 5.80 0.09
C ALA A 93 -32.57 5.14 -1.08
N GLU A 94 -33.14 5.96 -1.98
CA GLU A 94 -33.90 5.53 -3.17
C GLU A 94 -33.02 4.78 -4.20
N ASN A 95 -31.70 4.92 -4.14
CA ASN A 95 -30.77 4.19 -5.00
C ASN A 95 -30.72 2.69 -4.64
N ILE A 96 -31.15 2.31 -3.43
CA ILE A 96 -31.20 0.92 -2.98
C ILE A 96 -32.57 0.33 -3.38
N THR A 97 -32.60 -0.30 -4.56
CA THR A 97 -33.80 -0.95 -5.13
C THR A 97 -33.88 -2.42 -4.65
N ASP A 98 -35.04 -3.04 -4.85
CA ASP A 98 -35.34 -4.40 -4.34
C ASP A 98 -34.73 -5.50 -5.21
N ASP A 99 -34.21 -5.18 -6.39
CA ASP A 99 -33.50 -6.09 -7.30
C ASP A 99 -31.98 -6.17 -7.05
N ILE A 100 -31.47 -5.45 -6.04
CA ILE A 100 -30.08 -5.51 -5.63
C ILE A 100 -29.84 -6.77 -4.78
N ASP A 101 -28.94 -7.63 -5.23
CA ASP A 101 -28.59 -8.87 -4.55
C ASP A 101 -27.58 -8.67 -3.41
N ALA A 102 -26.64 -7.72 -3.56
CA ALA A 102 -25.72 -7.33 -2.50
C ALA A 102 -25.19 -5.88 -2.66
N VAL A 103 -24.87 -5.26 -1.53
CA VAL A 103 -24.31 -3.91 -1.47
C VAL A 103 -22.83 -3.98 -1.07
N ILE A 104 -21.99 -3.28 -1.82
CA ILE A 104 -20.54 -3.19 -1.60
C ILE A 104 -20.19 -1.80 -1.05
N TYR A 105 -19.42 -1.74 0.03
CA TYR A 105 -19.04 -0.47 0.64
C TYR A 105 -17.60 -0.43 1.12
N THR A 106 -17.06 0.78 1.31
CA THR A 106 -15.72 0.98 1.86
C THR A 106 -15.77 1.35 3.33
N ALA A 107 -14.63 1.22 4.03
CA ALA A 107 -14.49 1.66 5.42
C ALA A 107 -14.72 3.19 5.61
N ALA A 108 -14.77 3.96 4.52
CA ALA A 108 -15.08 5.39 4.56
C ALA A 108 -16.59 5.68 4.67
N ILE A 109 -17.44 4.68 4.43
CA ILE A 109 -18.90 4.81 4.50
C ILE A 109 -19.34 4.59 5.95
N HIS A 110 -19.91 5.64 6.53
CA HIS A 110 -20.44 5.61 7.90
C HIS A 110 -21.86 5.01 7.93
N PRO A 111 -22.30 4.33 9.02
CA PRO A 111 -23.65 3.80 9.16
C PRO A 111 -24.79 4.83 9.00
N SER A 112 -24.52 6.12 9.15
CA SER A 112 -25.46 7.22 8.88
C SER A 112 -25.62 7.54 7.39
N ASN A 113 -24.87 6.91 6.49
CA ASN A 113 -25.05 7.07 5.06
C ASN A 113 -26.43 6.54 4.64
N PRO A 114 -27.22 7.29 3.85
CA PRO A 114 -28.59 6.92 3.53
C PRO A 114 -28.72 5.58 2.79
N GLU A 115 -27.76 5.24 1.92
CA GLU A 115 -27.77 3.96 1.21
C GLU A 115 -27.38 2.81 2.14
N TYR A 116 -26.39 3.01 3.01
CA TYR A 116 -26.03 2.02 4.02
C TYR A 116 -27.24 1.69 4.93
N ALA A 117 -27.92 2.72 5.44
CA ALA A 117 -29.11 2.56 6.29
C ALA A 117 -30.23 1.84 5.55
N ALA A 118 -30.52 2.20 4.29
CA ALA A 118 -31.55 1.57 3.47
C ALA A 118 -31.23 0.09 3.17
N ALA A 119 -29.98 -0.25 2.90
CA ALA A 119 -29.55 -1.63 2.68
C ALA A 119 -29.74 -2.49 3.95
N VAL A 120 -29.41 -1.95 5.13
CA VAL A 120 -29.67 -2.61 6.42
C VAL A 120 -31.15 -2.80 6.67
N GLU A 121 -31.99 -1.79 6.43
CA GLU A 121 -33.44 -1.85 6.61
C GLU A 121 -34.08 -2.91 5.71
N LYS A 122 -33.64 -3.00 4.45
CA LYS A 122 -34.10 -3.98 3.47
C LYS A 122 -33.48 -5.37 3.65
N ASN A 123 -32.58 -5.57 4.63
CA ASN A 123 -31.86 -6.82 4.87
C ASN A 123 -31.08 -7.32 3.63
N ILE A 124 -30.59 -6.42 2.79
CA ILE A 124 -29.76 -6.77 1.64
C ILE A 124 -28.36 -7.16 2.16
N PRO A 125 -27.76 -8.27 1.69
CA PRO A 125 -26.40 -8.64 2.05
C PRO A 125 -25.40 -7.52 1.78
N MET A 126 -24.51 -7.26 2.74
CA MET A 126 -23.52 -6.19 2.61
C MET A 126 -22.10 -6.76 2.73
N LEU A 127 -21.24 -6.41 1.79
CA LEU A 127 -19.85 -6.77 1.76
C LEU A 127 -18.96 -5.53 1.83
N THR A 128 -17.94 -5.59 2.66
CA THR A 128 -16.84 -4.63 2.55
C THR A 128 -16.09 -4.87 1.24
N ARG A 129 -15.36 -3.86 0.78
CA ARG A 129 -14.45 -3.98 -0.37
C ARG A 129 -13.50 -5.19 -0.24
N ALA A 130 -12.97 -5.45 0.96
CA ALA A 130 -12.04 -6.56 1.19
C ALA A 130 -12.76 -7.91 1.08
N GLN A 131 -13.97 -8.03 1.61
CA GLN A 131 -14.78 -9.24 1.49
C GLN A 131 -15.16 -9.53 0.02
N LEU A 132 -15.60 -8.51 -0.73
CA LEU A 132 -15.85 -8.66 -2.16
C LEU A 132 -14.62 -9.17 -2.89
N LEU A 133 -13.46 -8.57 -2.63
CA LEU A 133 -12.20 -8.95 -3.26
C LEU A 133 -11.84 -10.41 -2.94
N GLY A 134 -12.02 -10.83 -1.67
CA GLY A 134 -11.85 -12.22 -1.27
C GLY A 134 -12.80 -13.17 -1.99
N GLU A 135 -14.09 -12.82 -2.10
CA GLU A 135 -15.06 -13.65 -2.83
C GLU A 135 -14.75 -13.74 -4.33
N MET A 136 -14.28 -12.63 -4.93
CA MET A 136 -13.80 -12.67 -6.33
C MET A 136 -12.61 -13.63 -6.49
N MET A 137 -11.67 -13.67 -5.52
CA MET A 137 -10.51 -14.59 -5.56
C MET A 137 -10.91 -16.06 -5.64
N ARG A 138 -12.02 -16.46 -5.01
CA ARG A 138 -12.52 -17.85 -5.05
C ARG A 138 -12.81 -18.36 -6.46
N ASN A 139 -12.99 -17.46 -7.43
CA ASN A 139 -13.26 -17.82 -8.82
C ASN A 139 -11.98 -18.05 -9.65
N TYR A 140 -10.79 -17.92 -9.04
CA TYR A 140 -9.51 -18.15 -9.69
C TYR A 140 -8.84 -19.40 -9.10
N GLN A 141 -8.14 -20.18 -9.93
CA GLN A 141 -7.41 -21.37 -9.46
C GLN A 141 -6.12 -21.02 -8.74
N THR A 142 -5.48 -19.91 -9.15
CA THR A 142 -4.19 -19.48 -8.62
C THR A 142 -4.24 -18.02 -8.13
N PRO A 143 -4.95 -17.73 -7.04
CA PRO A 143 -4.89 -16.41 -6.42
C PRO A 143 -3.60 -16.25 -5.64
N ILE A 144 -2.89 -15.16 -5.92
CA ILE A 144 -1.56 -14.80 -5.37
C ILE A 144 -1.69 -13.50 -4.61
N CYS A 145 -1.35 -13.51 -3.32
CA CYS A 145 -1.37 -12.34 -2.45
C CYS A 145 0.05 -11.90 -2.09
N VAL A 146 0.37 -10.63 -2.32
CA VAL A 146 1.62 -10.01 -1.88
C VAL A 146 1.34 -9.13 -0.68
N SER A 147 1.86 -9.51 0.49
CA SER A 147 1.70 -8.82 1.75
C SER A 147 3.04 -8.48 2.40
N GLY A 148 3.01 -7.65 3.41
CA GLY A 148 4.15 -7.14 4.17
C GLY A 148 3.86 -5.70 4.60
N THR A 149 4.56 -5.18 5.57
CA THR A 149 4.42 -3.78 5.95
C THR A 149 4.92 -2.88 4.82
N HIS A 150 6.07 -3.21 4.22
CA HIS A 150 6.72 -2.45 3.15
C HIS A 150 6.89 -3.29 1.87
N GLY A 151 7.10 -2.62 0.74
CA GLY A 151 7.45 -3.26 -0.53
C GLY A 151 6.30 -3.91 -1.32
N LYS A 152 5.08 -4.00 -0.78
CA LYS A 152 3.92 -4.65 -1.42
C LYS A 152 3.70 -4.23 -2.87
N THR A 153 3.51 -2.93 -3.11
CA THR A 153 3.22 -2.37 -4.44
C THR A 153 4.34 -2.67 -5.43
N THR A 154 5.59 -2.47 -5.02
CA THR A 154 6.76 -2.73 -5.88
C THR A 154 6.88 -4.20 -6.23
N THR A 155 6.76 -5.10 -5.25
CA THR A 155 6.84 -6.55 -5.47
C THR A 155 5.70 -7.06 -6.34
N THR A 156 4.45 -6.60 -6.09
CA THR A 156 3.29 -6.95 -6.93
C THR A 156 3.51 -6.48 -8.37
N SER A 157 4.05 -5.28 -8.56
CA SER A 157 4.35 -4.74 -9.89
C SER A 157 5.47 -5.50 -10.60
N MET A 158 6.57 -5.83 -9.91
CA MET A 158 7.63 -6.70 -10.46
C MET A 158 7.08 -8.07 -10.86
N ALA A 159 6.27 -8.69 -9.99
CA ALA A 159 5.64 -9.98 -10.27
C ALA A 159 4.70 -9.88 -11.49
N ALA A 160 3.94 -8.79 -11.63
CA ALA A 160 3.10 -8.55 -12.80
C ALA A 160 3.90 -8.52 -14.10
N HIS A 161 5.04 -7.81 -14.12
CA HIS A 161 5.93 -7.77 -15.29
C HIS A 161 6.46 -9.15 -15.63
N VAL A 162 7.00 -9.89 -14.66
CA VAL A 162 7.54 -11.24 -14.85
C VAL A 162 6.46 -12.19 -15.37
N MET A 163 5.28 -12.20 -14.75
CA MET A 163 4.18 -13.09 -15.15
C MET A 163 3.64 -12.76 -16.54
N MET A 164 3.57 -11.48 -16.91
CA MET A 164 3.13 -11.08 -18.26
C MET A 164 4.18 -11.43 -19.32
N GLN A 165 5.48 -11.30 -19.03
CA GLN A 165 6.55 -11.76 -19.93
C GLN A 165 6.52 -13.27 -20.13
N ALA A 166 6.20 -14.04 -19.09
CA ALA A 166 6.01 -15.49 -19.16
C ALA A 166 4.70 -15.91 -19.85
N GLY A 167 3.88 -14.99 -20.34
CA GLY A 167 2.61 -15.26 -21.02
C GLY A 167 1.49 -15.75 -20.10
N LEU A 168 1.61 -15.57 -18.78
CA LEU A 168 0.61 -16.05 -17.81
C LEU A 168 -0.65 -15.18 -17.76
N ASP A 169 -0.64 -14.01 -18.35
CA ASP A 169 -1.78 -13.09 -18.50
C ASP A 169 -2.73 -13.00 -17.27
N PRO A 170 -2.21 -12.64 -16.07
CA PRO A 170 -2.99 -12.62 -14.85
C PRO A 170 -4.00 -11.47 -14.79
N THR A 171 -5.10 -11.65 -14.05
CA THR A 171 -5.85 -10.53 -13.48
C THR A 171 -4.97 -9.90 -12.39
N ILE A 172 -4.87 -8.57 -12.38
CA ILE A 172 -3.96 -7.83 -11.49
C ILE A 172 -4.74 -6.79 -10.70
N SER A 173 -4.44 -6.66 -9.39
CA SER A 173 -4.89 -5.56 -8.54
C SER A 173 -3.70 -5.07 -7.70
N VAL A 174 -3.24 -3.86 -7.94
CA VAL A 174 -2.07 -3.25 -7.29
C VAL A 174 -2.44 -1.94 -6.60
N GLY A 175 -1.75 -1.57 -5.52
CA GLY A 175 -2.07 -0.39 -4.72
C GLY A 175 -1.71 0.95 -5.36
N GLY A 176 -0.83 0.95 -6.37
CA GLY A 176 -0.37 2.12 -7.12
C GLY A 176 -0.72 2.06 -8.60
N ILE A 177 -0.45 3.14 -9.33
CA ILE A 177 -0.58 3.14 -10.79
C ILE A 177 0.65 2.48 -11.40
N LEU A 178 0.43 1.37 -12.09
CA LEU A 178 1.45 0.62 -12.81
C LEU A 178 1.38 0.99 -14.31
N PRO A 179 2.43 1.60 -14.88
CA PRO A 179 2.43 2.01 -16.28
C PRO A 179 2.14 0.87 -17.26
N LEU A 180 2.64 -0.34 -17.00
CA LEU A 180 2.41 -1.54 -17.80
C LEU A 180 0.93 -1.82 -18.11
N ILE A 181 0.04 -1.52 -17.16
CA ILE A 181 -1.39 -1.78 -17.27
C ILE A 181 -2.23 -0.50 -17.34
N HIS A 182 -1.58 0.67 -17.45
CA HIS A 182 -2.22 2.00 -17.50
C HIS A 182 -3.22 2.25 -16.36
N GLY A 183 -2.93 1.69 -15.17
CA GLY A 183 -3.82 1.81 -14.02
C GLY A 183 -3.36 0.98 -12.83
N ASN A 184 -4.28 0.70 -11.94
CA ASN A 184 -4.05 -0.10 -10.74
C ASN A 184 -4.74 -1.48 -10.78
N TYR A 185 -5.44 -1.79 -11.87
CA TYR A 185 -6.03 -3.10 -12.12
C TYR A 185 -5.97 -3.46 -13.61
N ARG A 186 -5.95 -4.76 -13.87
CA ARG A 186 -6.04 -5.34 -15.21
C ARG A 186 -6.81 -6.65 -15.15
N ILE A 187 -7.62 -6.92 -16.16
CA ILE A 187 -8.34 -8.18 -16.31
C ILE A 187 -7.55 -9.05 -17.26
N GLY A 188 -7.07 -10.18 -16.74
CA GLY A 188 -6.38 -11.18 -17.52
C GLY A 188 -7.32 -12.27 -18.06
N SER A 189 -6.79 -13.10 -18.96
CA SER A 189 -7.54 -14.20 -19.59
C SER A 189 -7.35 -15.54 -18.89
N THR A 190 -6.46 -15.62 -17.89
CA THR A 190 -6.16 -16.89 -17.18
C THR A 190 -6.80 -16.96 -15.79
N ASP A 191 -6.75 -18.15 -15.20
CA ASP A 191 -7.25 -18.42 -13.84
C ASP A 191 -6.25 -17.99 -12.74
N THR A 192 -5.46 -16.94 -13.02
CA THR A 192 -4.49 -16.39 -12.08
C THR A 192 -4.89 -14.98 -11.66
N PHE A 193 -4.87 -14.71 -10.36
CA PHE A 193 -5.15 -13.40 -9.80
C PHE A 193 -4.00 -12.94 -8.90
N LEU A 194 -3.24 -11.97 -9.36
CA LEU A 194 -2.15 -11.36 -8.61
C LEU A 194 -2.66 -10.08 -7.93
N MET A 195 -2.49 -9.99 -6.62
CA MET A 195 -2.96 -8.83 -5.89
C MET A 195 -2.12 -8.44 -4.68
N GLU A 196 -2.20 -7.18 -4.35
CA GLU A 196 -1.66 -6.60 -3.13
C GLU A 196 -2.60 -6.86 -1.96
N ALA A 197 -2.07 -7.39 -0.86
CA ALA A 197 -2.82 -7.79 0.33
C ALA A 197 -2.40 -6.93 1.53
N CYS A 198 -3.22 -5.90 1.83
CA CYS A 198 -2.95 -4.96 2.92
C CYS A 198 -3.40 -5.53 4.26
N GLU A 199 -2.53 -5.43 5.27
CA GLU A 199 -2.76 -5.84 6.65
C GLU A 199 -3.67 -4.89 7.42
N TYR A 200 -3.75 -3.62 7.00
CA TYR A 200 -4.54 -2.60 7.69
C TYR A 200 -6.00 -3.02 7.88
N THR A 201 -6.51 -2.84 9.08
CA THR A 201 -7.83 -3.29 9.53
C THR A 201 -8.09 -4.79 9.35
N ASN A 202 -7.03 -5.60 9.29
CA ASN A 202 -7.12 -7.04 9.02
C ASN A 202 -7.79 -7.37 7.67
N SER A 203 -7.75 -6.45 6.69
CA SER A 203 -8.42 -6.60 5.39
C SER A 203 -8.02 -7.88 4.67
N PHE A 204 -6.73 -8.24 4.72
CA PHE A 204 -6.19 -9.44 4.07
C PHE A 204 -6.72 -10.77 4.66
N LEU A 205 -7.29 -10.75 5.88
CA LEU A 205 -7.92 -11.94 6.47
C LEU A 205 -9.26 -12.31 5.81
N SER A 206 -9.77 -11.46 4.92
CA SER A 206 -10.94 -11.77 4.08
C SER A 206 -10.57 -12.51 2.80
N PHE A 207 -9.28 -12.81 2.54
CA PHE A 207 -8.79 -13.35 1.29
C PHE A 207 -8.68 -14.88 1.31
N PHE A 208 -8.60 -15.48 0.12
CA PHE A 208 -8.50 -16.93 -0.09
C PHE A 208 -7.30 -17.23 -1.01
N PRO A 209 -6.06 -17.02 -0.55
CA PRO A 209 -4.88 -17.21 -1.38
C PRO A 209 -4.55 -18.68 -1.62
N LYS A 210 -3.98 -18.96 -2.79
CA LYS A 210 -3.27 -20.22 -3.10
C LYS A 210 -1.76 -20.04 -2.88
N ILE A 211 -1.25 -18.85 -3.16
CA ILE A 211 0.12 -18.43 -2.90
C ILE A 211 0.10 -17.12 -2.13
N SER A 212 0.85 -17.04 -1.05
CA SER A 212 1.05 -15.79 -0.29
C SER A 212 2.52 -15.44 -0.20
N ILE A 213 2.83 -14.17 -0.34
CA ILE A 213 4.17 -13.61 -0.09
C ILE A 213 4.07 -12.72 1.15
N ILE A 214 4.99 -12.89 2.11
CA ILE A 214 5.18 -11.97 3.25
C ILE A 214 6.58 -11.41 3.16
N LEU A 215 6.68 -10.09 2.89
CA LEU A 215 7.94 -9.40 2.61
C LEU A 215 8.68 -9.04 3.90
N ASP A 216 7.97 -8.42 4.83
CA ASP A 216 8.48 -7.95 6.12
C ASP A 216 7.31 -7.67 7.07
N ILE A 217 7.63 -7.50 8.37
CA ILE A 217 6.65 -7.15 9.39
C ILE A 217 7.24 -6.09 10.32
N ASP A 218 6.73 -4.88 10.21
CA ASP A 218 7.19 -3.71 10.98
C ASP A 218 6.00 -3.10 11.76
N ALA A 219 6.32 -2.20 12.69
CA ALA A 219 5.34 -1.51 13.52
C ALA A 219 4.70 -0.35 12.74
N ASP A 220 3.63 -0.63 12.00
CA ASP A 220 2.80 0.38 11.34
C ASP A 220 1.32 0.20 11.71
N HIS A 221 0.48 1.17 11.32
CA HIS A 221 -0.96 1.13 11.60
C HIS A 221 -1.32 0.97 13.09
N LEU A 222 -0.56 1.63 13.99
CA LEU A 222 -0.76 1.60 15.44
C LEU A 222 -2.04 2.34 15.90
N ASP A 223 -2.77 2.94 14.98
CA ASP A 223 -4.14 3.40 15.13
C ASP A 223 -5.15 2.24 15.17
N PHE A 224 -4.80 1.10 14.58
CA PHE A 224 -5.60 -0.12 14.55
C PHE A 224 -5.00 -1.25 15.36
N PHE A 225 -3.71 -1.55 15.19
CA PHE A 225 -3.01 -2.58 15.93
C PHE A 225 -2.50 -2.05 17.25
N LYS A 226 -2.58 -2.89 18.28
CA LYS A 226 -2.11 -2.54 19.63
C LYS A 226 -0.59 -2.34 19.67
N ASP A 227 0.14 -3.24 19.07
CA ASP A 227 1.60 -3.29 19.04
C ASP A 227 2.12 -4.22 17.93
N LEU A 228 3.45 -4.32 17.81
CA LEU A 228 4.09 -5.19 16.81
C LEU A 228 3.72 -6.67 16.97
N GLU A 229 3.47 -7.14 18.20
CA GLU A 229 3.10 -8.54 18.44
C GLU A 229 1.68 -8.83 17.92
N ASP A 230 0.76 -7.90 18.05
CA ASP A 230 -0.58 -7.98 17.47
C ASP A 230 -0.51 -8.02 15.92
N ILE A 231 0.36 -7.21 15.31
CA ILE A 231 0.64 -7.26 13.88
C ILE A 231 1.17 -8.65 13.48
N ARG A 232 2.15 -9.19 14.20
CA ARG A 232 2.71 -10.54 13.95
C ARG A 232 1.65 -11.63 14.01
N HIS A 233 0.75 -11.56 15.00
CA HIS A 233 -0.38 -12.48 15.11
C HIS A 233 -1.35 -12.36 13.91
N SER A 234 -1.58 -11.16 13.40
CA SER A 234 -2.38 -10.93 12.21
C SER A 234 -1.75 -11.57 10.97
N PHE A 235 -0.44 -11.39 10.76
CA PHE A 235 0.29 -12.05 9.67
C PHE A 235 0.31 -13.58 9.82
N ARG A 236 0.38 -14.10 11.05
CA ARG A 236 0.23 -15.53 11.31
C ARG A 236 -1.13 -16.05 10.84
N LYS A 237 -2.23 -15.37 11.21
CA LYS A 237 -3.57 -15.72 10.74
C LYS A 237 -3.69 -15.66 9.21
N PHE A 238 -3.06 -14.66 8.59
CA PHE A 238 -3.02 -14.56 7.12
C PHE A 238 -2.30 -15.77 6.48
N ALA A 239 -1.17 -16.20 7.04
CA ALA A 239 -0.47 -17.40 6.57
C ALA A 239 -1.32 -18.69 6.74
N GLU A 240 -2.15 -18.77 7.77
CA GLU A 240 -3.06 -19.89 8.04
C GLU A 240 -4.25 -19.97 7.06
N LEU A 241 -4.50 -18.91 6.26
CA LEU A 241 -5.52 -18.96 5.19
C LEU A 241 -5.11 -19.87 4.03
N LEU A 242 -3.82 -20.18 3.90
CA LEU A 242 -3.32 -21.03 2.81
C LEU A 242 -3.81 -22.48 2.97
N PRO A 243 -4.34 -23.11 1.90
CA PRO A 243 -4.67 -24.54 1.91
C PRO A 243 -3.42 -25.39 2.05
N GLU A 244 -3.57 -26.68 2.36
CA GLU A 244 -2.44 -27.61 2.53
C GLU A 244 -1.55 -27.71 1.27
N ASP A 245 -2.15 -27.61 0.09
CA ASP A 245 -1.48 -27.59 -1.21
C ASP A 245 -1.15 -26.16 -1.69
N GLY A 246 -1.24 -25.16 -0.79
CA GLY A 246 -0.83 -23.79 -1.04
C GLY A 246 0.65 -23.56 -0.76
N THR A 247 1.13 -22.34 -1.03
CA THR A 247 2.53 -21.96 -0.80
C THR A 247 2.65 -20.61 -0.11
N LEU A 248 3.39 -20.57 1.00
CA LEU A 248 3.85 -19.35 1.64
C LEU A 248 5.28 -19.07 1.20
N ILE A 249 5.52 -17.88 0.61
CA ILE A 249 6.85 -17.32 0.35
C ILE A 249 7.12 -16.26 1.41
N ILE A 250 8.18 -16.41 2.22
CA ILE A 250 8.41 -15.53 3.37
C ILE A 250 9.88 -15.14 3.52
N ASN A 251 10.12 -13.90 3.94
CA ASN A 251 11.43 -13.39 4.24
C ASN A 251 12.00 -14.04 5.52
N ALA A 252 13.08 -14.81 5.38
CA ALA A 252 13.75 -15.45 6.54
C ALA A 252 14.65 -14.49 7.34
N ASP A 253 14.85 -13.27 6.89
CA ASP A 253 15.53 -12.22 7.66
C ASP A 253 14.60 -11.54 8.67
N ASP A 254 13.26 -11.65 8.47
CA ASP A 254 12.29 -11.14 9.42
C ASP A 254 12.33 -11.96 10.72
N PRO A 255 12.47 -11.31 11.90
CA PRO A 255 12.55 -12.02 13.18
C PRO A 255 11.32 -12.91 13.47
N ALA A 256 10.15 -12.57 12.94
CA ALA A 256 8.90 -13.28 13.18
C ALA A 256 8.73 -14.51 12.29
N TYR A 257 9.57 -14.72 11.23
CA TYR A 257 9.30 -15.77 10.24
C TYR A 257 9.13 -17.17 10.85
N LYS A 258 9.93 -17.52 11.87
CA LYS A 258 9.83 -18.82 12.54
C LYS A 258 8.50 -19.01 13.29
N MET A 259 8.01 -17.94 13.91
CA MET A 259 6.73 -17.94 14.60
C MET A 259 5.58 -18.09 13.59
N ILE A 260 5.67 -17.36 12.47
CA ILE A 260 4.66 -17.40 11.41
C ILE A 260 4.61 -18.75 10.71
N THR A 261 5.76 -19.37 10.46
CA THR A 261 5.81 -20.65 9.72
C THR A 261 5.60 -21.90 10.58
N LYS A 262 5.61 -21.75 11.91
CA LYS A 262 5.47 -22.89 12.82
C LYS A 262 4.15 -23.62 12.58
N ASP A 263 4.23 -24.95 12.40
CA ASP A 263 3.10 -25.88 12.25
C ASP A 263 2.12 -25.56 11.10
N LEU A 264 2.52 -24.72 10.11
CA LEU A 264 1.74 -24.54 8.88
C LEU A 264 1.67 -25.86 8.10
N LYS A 265 0.55 -26.08 7.43
CA LYS A 265 0.35 -27.29 6.60
C LYS A 265 0.73 -27.07 5.13
N CYS A 266 0.76 -25.81 4.68
CA CYS A 266 1.14 -25.45 3.33
C CYS A 266 2.66 -25.60 3.09
N HIS A 267 3.07 -25.53 1.83
CA HIS A 267 4.48 -25.44 1.47
C HIS A 267 5.07 -24.08 1.91
N VAL A 268 6.28 -24.11 2.49
CA VAL A 268 6.99 -22.88 2.88
C VAL A 268 8.24 -22.74 2.03
N VAL A 269 8.35 -21.61 1.34
CA VAL A 269 9.52 -21.19 0.57
C VAL A 269 10.08 -19.93 1.22
N THR A 270 11.38 -19.88 1.46
CA THR A 270 12.01 -18.74 2.13
C THR A 270 12.96 -17.99 1.20
N PHE A 271 13.01 -16.68 1.31
CA PHE A 271 14.03 -15.84 0.69
C PHE A 271 14.76 -15.01 1.77
N SER A 272 15.97 -14.53 1.46
CA SER A 272 16.81 -13.82 2.42
C SER A 272 17.96 -13.08 1.74
N MET A 273 18.26 -11.88 2.22
CA MET A 273 19.48 -11.13 1.87
C MET A 273 20.71 -11.59 2.68
N SER A 274 20.50 -12.22 3.83
CA SER A 274 21.55 -12.66 4.76
C SER A 274 21.87 -14.17 4.72
N ASN A 275 21.60 -14.84 3.60
CA ASN A 275 21.87 -16.27 3.36
C ASN A 275 21.14 -17.25 4.31
N ARG A 276 19.97 -16.86 4.83
CA ARG A 276 19.15 -17.69 5.74
C ARG A 276 17.97 -18.39 5.05
N GLY A 277 17.72 -18.05 3.77
CA GLY A 277 16.60 -18.56 2.98
C GLY A 277 17.01 -19.58 1.94
N GLN A 278 16.01 -20.19 1.31
CA GLN A 278 16.20 -21.06 0.13
C GLN A 278 16.63 -20.23 -1.09
N TYR A 279 16.01 -19.04 -1.27
CA TYR A 279 16.39 -18.08 -2.30
C TYR A 279 17.24 -16.98 -1.64
N THR A 280 18.43 -16.75 -2.19
CA THR A 280 19.39 -15.77 -1.67
C THR A 280 20.05 -15.00 -2.81
N ALA A 281 20.72 -13.89 -2.50
CA ALA A 281 21.50 -13.12 -3.47
C ALA A 281 22.97 -13.01 -3.02
N ASP A 282 23.87 -13.08 -3.99
CA ASP A 282 25.26 -12.71 -3.82
C ASP A 282 25.76 -11.84 -4.99
N MET A 283 27.02 -11.41 -4.95
CA MET A 283 27.63 -10.56 -5.97
C MET A 283 26.83 -9.29 -6.27
N ILE A 284 26.20 -8.70 -5.25
CA ILE A 284 25.35 -7.51 -5.40
C ILE A 284 26.26 -6.31 -5.71
N THR A 285 25.99 -5.64 -6.83
CA THR A 285 26.66 -4.40 -7.25
C THR A 285 25.62 -3.37 -7.65
N PHE A 286 26.00 -2.10 -7.67
CA PHE A 286 25.12 -1.01 -8.04
C PHE A 286 25.76 -0.15 -9.11
N ASP A 287 24.96 0.29 -10.07
CA ASP A 287 25.39 1.30 -11.05
C ASP A 287 25.33 2.72 -10.44
N THR A 288 25.67 3.73 -11.24
CA THR A 288 25.66 5.15 -10.83
C THR A 288 24.25 5.69 -10.55
N LEU A 289 23.20 5.00 -10.95
CA LEU A 289 21.79 5.36 -10.68
C LEU A 289 21.24 4.57 -9.49
N GLY A 290 22.05 3.71 -8.87
CA GLY A 290 21.63 2.87 -7.73
C GLY A 290 20.87 1.61 -8.14
N HIS A 291 20.83 1.26 -9.43
CA HIS A 291 20.22 0.02 -9.91
C HIS A 291 21.11 -1.17 -9.55
N ALA A 292 20.49 -2.21 -8.99
CA ALA A 292 21.20 -3.39 -8.55
C ALA A 292 21.40 -4.40 -9.67
N SER A 293 22.62 -5.00 -9.71
CA SER A 293 22.91 -6.25 -10.40
C SER A 293 23.29 -7.28 -9.36
N PHE A 294 22.73 -8.48 -9.43
CA PHE A 294 22.99 -9.53 -8.45
C PHE A 294 22.83 -10.92 -9.04
N ARG A 295 23.48 -11.91 -8.45
CA ARG A 295 23.25 -13.31 -8.75
C ARG A 295 22.29 -13.89 -7.73
N ALA A 296 21.18 -14.48 -8.21
CA ALA A 296 20.25 -15.22 -7.36
C ALA A 296 20.65 -16.69 -7.24
N LEU A 297 20.47 -17.23 -6.06
CA LEU A 297 20.75 -18.63 -5.72
C LEU A 297 19.49 -19.30 -5.18
N HIS A 298 19.27 -20.57 -5.53
CA HIS A 298 18.26 -21.44 -4.90
C HIS A 298 18.96 -22.63 -4.25
N ASN A 299 18.89 -22.72 -2.92
CA ASN A 299 19.60 -23.74 -2.11
C ASN A 299 21.10 -23.78 -2.45
N GLY A 300 21.72 -22.60 -2.57
CA GLY A 300 23.14 -22.42 -2.88
C GLY A 300 23.54 -22.67 -4.35
N LYS A 301 22.59 -23.01 -5.23
CA LYS A 301 22.85 -23.18 -6.67
C LYS A 301 22.43 -21.93 -7.45
N PRO A 302 23.24 -21.46 -8.41
CA PRO A 302 22.88 -20.32 -9.24
C PRO A 302 21.57 -20.55 -10.00
N VAL A 303 20.65 -19.56 -9.94
CA VAL A 303 19.44 -19.46 -10.75
C VAL A 303 19.72 -18.64 -11.99
N GLY A 304 20.28 -17.44 -11.81
CA GLY A 304 20.61 -16.48 -12.86
C GLY A 304 21.28 -15.24 -12.29
N THR A 305 21.70 -14.34 -13.19
CA THR A 305 22.16 -12.99 -12.84
C THR A 305 21.12 -12.01 -13.34
N PHE A 306 20.66 -11.14 -12.46
CA PHE A 306 19.54 -10.22 -12.72
C PHE A 306 19.97 -8.77 -12.59
N HIS A 307 19.35 -7.90 -13.39
CA HIS A 307 19.56 -6.46 -13.40
C HIS A 307 18.23 -5.76 -13.16
N LEU A 308 18.15 -4.93 -12.11
CA LEU A 308 16.95 -4.16 -11.82
C LEU A 308 17.03 -2.78 -12.47
N GLN A 309 15.90 -2.28 -12.93
CA GLN A 309 15.75 -0.92 -13.48
C GLN A 309 15.19 0.06 -12.45
N VAL A 310 15.11 -0.38 -11.18
CA VAL A 310 14.69 0.43 -10.04
C VAL A 310 15.80 0.45 -9.00
N PRO A 311 16.09 1.62 -8.39
CA PRO A 311 17.21 1.75 -7.48
C PRO A 311 16.89 1.21 -6.09
N GLY A 312 17.94 0.93 -5.32
CA GLY A 312 17.86 0.59 -3.90
C GLY A 312 18.02 -0.89 -3.58
N GLU A 313 18.75 -1.16 -2.50
CA GLU A 313 19.08 -2.52 -2.06
C GLU A 313 17.86 -3.33 -1.62
N HIS A 314 16.85 -2.65 -1.04
CA HIS A 314 15.57 -3.27 -0.67
C HIS A 314 14.84 -3.89 -1.88
N ASN A 315 15.09 -3.38 -3.10
CA ASN A 315 14.52 -3.96 -4.31
C ASN A 315 15.18 -5.28 -4.72
N VAL A 316 16.39 -5.59 -4.25
CA VAL A 316 16.97 -6.94 -4.39
C VAL A 316 16.16 -7.94 -3.55
N SER A 317 15.79 -7.57 -2.32
CA SER A 317 14.90 -8.41 -1.47
C SER A 317 13.53 -8.63 -2.12
N ASN A 318 12.91 -7.55 -2.65
CA ASN A 318 11.65 -7.65 -3.39
C ASN A 318 11.78 -8.57 -4.62
N ALA A 319 12.88 -8.45 -5.37
CA ALA A 319 13.17 -9.29 -6.53
C ALA A 319 13.37 -10.77 -6.14
N LEU A 320 14.03 -11.07 -5.01
CA LEU A 320 14.16 -12.44 -4.50
C LEU A 320 12.81 -13.08 -4.20
N ALA A 321 11.85 -12.33 -3.64
CA ALA A 321 10.49 -12.81 -3.44
C ALA A 321 9.80 -13.13 -4.76
N VAL A 322 10.01 -12.29 -5.80
CA VAL A 322 9.46 -12.54 -7.15
C VAL A 322 10.14 -13.74 -7.83
N ILE A 323 11.46 -13.90 -7.68
CA ILE A 323 12.19 -15.07 -8.21
C ILE A 323 11.69 -16.35 -7.52
N ALA A 324 11.44 -16.31 -6.21
CA ALA A 324 10.84 -17.43 -5.48
C ALA A 324 9.43 -17.75 -6.00
N LEU A 325 8.59 -16.73 -6.24
CA LEU A 325 7.27 -16.89 -6.88
C LEU A 325 7.41 -17.50 -8.27
N ALA A 326 8.32 -17.01 -9.09
CA ALA A 326 8.59 -17.54 -10.42
C ALA A 326 9.00 -19.01 -10.38
N GLY A 327 9.82 -19.41 -9.40
CA GLY A 327 10.18 -20.80 -9.17
C GLY A 327 8.98 -21.69 -8.82
N VAL A 328 8.05 -21.19 -7.99
CA VAL A 328 6.80 -21.88 -7.65
C VAL A 328 5.88 -22.03 -8.87
N LEU A 329 5.83 -21.02 -9.73
CA LEU A 329 4.99 -21.01 -10.95
C LEU A 329 5.65 -21.71 -12.14
N GLY A 330 6.92 -22.13 -12.04
CA GLY A 330 7.66 -22.77 -13.14
C GLY A 330 8.04 -21.80 -14.27
N ILE A 331 8.19 -20.50 -13.98
CA ILE A 331 8.59 -19.48 -14.96
C ILE A 331 10.09 -19.62 -15.28
N ASN A 332 10.43 -19.52 -16.55
CA ASN A 332 11.82 -19.61 -17.02
C ASN A 332 12.65 -18.40 -16.59
N VAL A 333 13.95 -18.58 -16.43
CA VAL A 333 14.87 -17.52 -16.02
C VAL A 333 14.89 -16.36 -17.02
N SER A 334 14.83 -16.64 -18.33
CA SER A 334 14.77 -15.61 -19.37
C SER A 334 13.54 -14.69 -19.25
N ASP A 335 12.40 -15.23 -18.83
CA ASP A 335 11.17 -14.46 -18.65
C ASP A 335 11.24 -13.60 -17.38
N ILE A 336 11.95 -14.08 -16.34
CA ILE A 336 12.24 -13.29 -15.14
C ILE A 336 13.17 -12.12 -15.48
N GLU A 337 14.25 -12.37 -16.23
CA GLU A 337 15.18 -11.34 -16.70
C GLU A 337 14.44 -10.26 -17.50
N ALA A 338 13.67 -10.66 -18.52
CA ALA A 338 12.88 -9.74 -19.34
C ALA A 338 11.85 -8.95 -18.50
N GLY A 339 11.24 -9.61 -17.52
CA GLY A 339 10.30 -8.97 -16.59
C GLY A 339 10.96 -7.86 -15.76
N PHE A 340 12.14 -8.10 -15.21
CA PHE A 340 12.89 -7.11 -14.43
C PHE A 340 13.43 -5.98 -15.32
N GLU A 341 13.91 -6.28 -16.53
CA GLU A 341 14.34 -5.27 -17.48
C GLU A 341 13.20 -4.35 -17.92
N SER A 342 11.98 -4.86 -18.03
CA SER A 342 10.81 -4.06 -18.40
C SER A 342 10.22 -3.25 -17.24
N PHE A 343 10.58 -3.55 -15.99
CA PHE A 343 10.05 -2.88 -14.80
C PHE A 343 10.86 -1.64 -14.44
N HIS A 344 10.39 -0.46 -14.83
CA HIS A 344 11.03 0.83 -14.53
C HIS A 344 10.41 1.56 -13.32
N GLY A 345 9.66 0.85 -12.48
CA GLY A 345 9.03 1.37 -11.28
C GLY A 345 7.52 1.56 -11.39
N THR A 346 6.95 1.98 -10.29
CA THR A 346 5.53 2.34 -10.12
C THR A 346 5.48 3.83 -9.81
N ASN A 347 4.44 4.52 -10.23
CA ASN A 347 4.28 5.94 -9.90
C ASN A 347 4.44 6.17 -8.40
N ARG A 348 5.12 7.24 -8.05
CA ARG A 348 5.43 7.62 -6.67
C ARG A 348 6.33 6.63 -5.90
N ARG A 349 7.20 5.87 -6.58
CA ARG A 349 8.22 4.99 -5.97
C ARG A 349 9.58 5.34 -6.56
N PHE A 350 10.29 6.27 -5.96
CA PHE A 350 11.52 6.91 -6.45
C PHE A 350 11.38 7.40 -7.90
N GLU A 351 10.20 7.97 -8.19
CA GLU A 351 9.79 8.37 -9.55
C GLU A 351 10.44 9.68 -9.94
N LYS A 352 11.22 9.70 -11.02
CA LYS A 352 11.76 10.95 -11.57
C LYS A 352 10.65 11.75 -12.22
N LYS A 353 10.36 12.94 -11.67
CA LYS A 353 9.35 13.87 -12.21
C LYS A 353 9.92 14.80 -13.26
N GLY A 354 11.20 15.16 -13.17
CA GLY A 354 11.86 16.09 -14.10
C GLY A 354 13.02 16.84 -13.45
N THR A 355 13.18 18.13 -13.81
CA THR A 355 14.24 18.98 -13.26
C THR A 355 13.71 20.37 -12.89
N CYS A 356 14.33 20.98 -11.87
CA CYS A 356 14.10 22.37 -11.45
C CYS A 356 15.46 23.03 -11.20
N ASN A 357 15.75 24.16 -11.85
CA ASN A 357 17.05 24.87 -11.74
C ASN A 357 18.28 23.96 -11.99
N GLY A 358 18.14 22.90 -12.81
CA GLY A 358 19.18 21.91 -13.04
C GLY A 358 19.32 20.82 -11.97
N ALA A 359 18.53 20.88 -10.90
CA ALA A 359 18.39 19.79 -9.94
C ALA A 359 17.41 18.74 -10.44
N VAL A 360 17.64 17.47 -10.11
CA VAL A 360 16.70 16.36 -10.40
C VAL A 360 15.59 16.36 -9.34
N VAL A 361 14.34 16.27 -9.79
CA VAL A 361 13.15 16.16 -8.92
C VAL A 361 12.62 14.73 -8.96
N ILE A 362 12.52 14.12 -7.79
CA ILE A 362 11.99 12.76 -7.56
C ILE A 362 10.77 12.84 -6.64
N ASP A 363 9.79 11.96 -6.82
CA ASP A 363 8.69 11.74 -5.86
C ASP A 363 8.71 10.32 -5.32
N ASP A 364 8.49 10.19 -4.02
CA ASP A 364 8.40 8.91 -3.33
C ASP A 364 7.21 8.88 -2.35
N TYR A 365 6.52 7.77 -2.31
CA TYR A 365 5.37 7.56 -1.43
C TYR A 365 5.74 7.23 0.02
N ALA A 366 7.05 7.12 0.32
CA ALA A 366 7.56 6.78 1.64
C ALA A 366 6.96 7.70 2.72
N HIS A 367 6.39 7.09 3.75
CA HIS A 367 5.68 7.77 4.83
C HIS A 367 5.86 7.09 6.20
N HIS A 368 6.69 6.04 6.26
CA HIS A 368 7.15 5.39 7.48
C HIS A 368 8.67 5.58 7.63
N PRO A 369 9.25 5.70 8.85
CA PRO A 369 10.69 5.90 9.03
C PRO A 369 11.57 4.87 8.31
N THR A 370 11.16 3.61 8.27
CA THR A 370 11.86 2.54 7.56
C THR A 370 11.91 2.81 6.04
N GLU A 371 10.79 3.23 5.44
CA GLU A 371 10.71 3.58 4.02
C GLU A 371 11.54 4.83 3.70
N ILE A 372 11.42 5.89 4.53
CA ILE A 372 12.20 7.12 4.39
C ILE A 372 13.70 6.83 4.39
N ARG A 373 14.14 6.01 5.33
CA ARG A 373 15.54 5.56 5.42
C ARG A 373 15.97 4.81 4.16
N ALA A 374 15.15 3.92 3.64
CA ALA A 374 15.43 3.19 2.41
C ALA A 374 15.56 4.13 1.20
N THR A 375 14.64 5.09 1.07
CA THR A 375 14.63 6.09 0.00
C THR A 375 15.84 7.02 0.08
N LEU A 376 16.17 7.56 1.27
CA LEU A 376 17.32 8.46 1.43
C LEU A 376 18.66 7.73 1.28
N ASN A 377 18.79 6.50 1.77
CA ASN A 377 19.98 5.66 1.49
C ASN A 377 20.16 5.39 -0.01
N THR A 378 19.06 5.23 -0.74
CA THR A 378 19.09 5.11 -2.20
C THR A 378 19.54 6.42 -2.84
N ALA A 379 18.98 7.55 -2.38
CA ALA A 379 19.34 8.88 -2.85
C ALA A 379 20.85 9.20 -2.66
N GLN A 380 21.42 8.79 -1.54
CA GLN A 380 22.86 8.97 -1.26
C GLN A 380 23.78 8.22 -2.24
N ARG A 381 23.28 7.20 -2.94
CA ARG A 381 24.04 6.46 -3.97
C ARG A 381 23.94 7.08 -5.36
N VAL A 382 22.92 7.91 -5.59
CA VAL A 382 22.73 8.63 -6.87
C VAL A 382 23.63 9.87 -6.89
N PRO A 383 24.26 10.23 -8.02
CA PRO A 383 25.07 11.45 -8.11
C PRO A 383 24.27 12.71 -7.73
N HIS A 384 24.72 13.42 -6.74
CA HIS A 384 24.12 14.67 -6.25
C HIS A 384 25.16 15.57 -5.62
N LYS A 385 24.83 16.85 -5.45
CA LYS A 385 25.57 17.80 -4.62
C LYS A 385 24.96 17.91 -3.22
N THR A 386 23.65 18.09 -3.19
CA THR A 386 22.86 18.30 -1.97
C THR A 386 21.54 17.57 -2.11
N ILE A 387 21.12 16.84 -1.07
CA ILE A 387 19.80 16.17 -1.00
C ILE A 387 18.83 17.07 -0.23
N TRP A 388 17.79 17.52 -0.92
CA TRP A 388 16.64 18.22 -0.35
C TRP A 388 15.48 17.23 -0.17
N CYS A 389 15.13 16.90 1.08
CA CYS A 389 13.96 16.07 1.38
C CYS A 389 12.75 16.95 1.74
N VAL A 390 11.75 16.96 0.88
CA VAL A 390 10.49 17.71 1.08
C VAL A 390 9.44 16.73 1.59
N PHE A 391 9.22 16.70 2.90
CA PHE A 391 8.44 15.67 3.56
C PHE A 391 7.10 16.17 4.08
N GLN A 392 6.04 15.40 3.81
CA GLN A 392 4.72 15.58 4.40
C GLN A 392 4.42 14.43 5.35
N PRO A 393 4.41 14.64 6.68
CA PRO A 393 3.98 13.62 7.62
C PRO A 393 2.54 13.18 7.33
N HIS A 394 2.26 11.89 7.50
CA HIS A 394 0.94 11.32 7.23
C HIS A 394 0.34 10.76 8.50
N THR A 395 -0.79 11.31 8.91
CA THR A 395 -1.57 11.12 10.13
C THR A 395 -0.88 11.63 11.42
N TYR A 396 -1.69 12.17 12.32
CA TYR A 396 -1.21 12.67 13.62
C TYR A 396 -0.74 11.53 14.52
N THR A 397 -1.48 10.40 14.54
CA THR A 397 -1.15 9.24 15.36
C THR A 397 0.23 8.68 15.03
N ARG A 398 0.51 8.43 13.75
CA ARG A 398 1.82 7.93 13.29
C ARG A 398 2.92 8.93 13.58
N THR A 399 2.70 10.22 13.26
CA THR A 399 3.70 11.27 13.49
C THR A 399 4.08 11.33 14.96
N LYS A 400 3.11 11.29 15.86
CA LYS A 400 3.36 11.32 17.32
C LYS A 400 4.06 10.07 17.82
N ALA A 401 3.60 8.89 17.38
CA ALA A 401 4.15 7.61 17.86
C ALA A 401 5.60 7.38 17.41
N LEU A 402 5.99 7.88 16.23
CA LEU A 402 7.29 7.63 15.60
C LEU A 402 8.14 8.90 15.46
N LEU A 403 7.85 9.95 16.23
CA LEU A 403 8.50 11.27 16.10
C LEU A 403 10.04 11.20 16.12
N PRO A 404 10.68 10.52 17.09
CA PRO A 404 12.14 10.37 17.09
C PRO A 404 12.67 9.61 15.87
N GLN A 405 11.99 8.54 15.48
CA GLN A 405 12.39 7.70 14.35
C GLN A 405 12.27 8.45 13.01
N PHE A 406 11.24 9.33 12.88
CA PHE A 406 11.13 10.25 11.74
C PHE A 406 12.31 11.21 11.70
N ALA A 407 12.65 11.84 12.83
CA ALA A 407 13.77 12.77 12.89
C ALA A 407 15.09 12.09 12.49
N GLU A 408 15.38 10.91 13.01
CA GLU A 408 16.57 10.13 12.65
C GLU A 408 16.60 9.75 11.16
N ALA A 409 15.45 9.31 10.60
CA ALA A 409 15.40 8.90 9.20
C ALA A 409 15.56 10.09 8.24
N LEU A 410 14.89 11.21 8.52
CA LEU A 410 14.94 12.43 7.71
C LEU A 410 16.32 13.11 7.79
N SER A 411 17.04 12.97 8.90
CA SER A 411 18.40 13.48 9.07
C SER A 411 19.45 12.81 8.20
N LEU A 412 19.08 11.87 7.35
CA LEU A 412 19.94 11.35 6.27
C LEU A 412 20.00 12.28 5.05
N ALA A 413 19.11 13.26 4.94
CA ALA A 413 19.17 14.32 3.94
C ALA A 413 20.04 15.48 4.44
N ASP A 414 20.57 16.28 3.50
CA ASP A 414 21.33 17.48 3.85
C ASP A 414 20.40 18.61 4.33
N HIS A 415 19.24 18.76 3.65
CA HIS A 415 18.20 19.72 4.00
C HIS A 415 16.84 19.05 4.03
N VAL A 416 16.06 19.35 5.06
CA VAL A 416 14.68 18.88 5.20
C VAL A 416 13.71 20.06 5.12
N VAL A 417 12.67 19.92 4.31
CA VAL A 417 11.57 20.87 4.21
C VAL A 417 10.27 20.16 4.57
N LEU A 418 9.62 20.60 5.64
CA LEU A 418 8.39 19.97 6.13
C LEU A 418 7.15 20.73 5.68
N ALA A 419 6.13 20.00 5.24
CA ALA A 419 4.77 20.50 5.06
C ALA A 419 3.93 20.21 6.31
N ASP A 420 2.70 20.76 6.38
CA ASP A 420 1.71 20.36 7.38
C ASP A 420 1.40 18.86 7.33
N ILE A 421 1.06 18.30 8.52
CA ILE A 421 0.64 16.90 8.62
C ILE A 421 -0.61 16.68 7.75
N TYR A 422 -0.56 15.69 6.88
CA TYR A 422 -1.73 15.23 6.15
C TYR A 422 -2.61 14.39 7.07
N ALA A 423 -3.72 14.95 7.52
CA ALA A 423 -4.60 14.35 8.52
C ALA A 423 -5.26 13.04 8.05
N ALA A 424 -5.45 12.85 6.74
CA ALA A 424 -6.23 11.75 6.16
C ALA A 424 -7.65 11.68 6.74
N ARG A 425 -7.90 10.80 7.71
CA ARG A 425 -9.20 10.62 8.38
C ARG A 425 -9.19 11.06 9.84
N GLU A 426 -8.04 11.49 10.34
CA GLU A 426 -7.89 11.84 11.74
C GLU A 426 -8.31 13.28 12.02
N LEU A 427 -8.68 13.55 13.26
CA LEU A 427 -8.87 14.88 13.79
C LEU A 427 -7.59 15.30 14.49
N ASP A 428 -7.29 16.60 14.48
CA ASP A 428 -6.15 17.17 15.21
C ASP A 428 -6.46 17.26 16.72
N ILE A 429 -6.39 16.13 17.40
CA ILE A 429 -6.60 16.03 18.87
C ILE A 429 -5.35 15.51 19.60
N TYR A 430 -4.28 15.23 18.88
CA TYR A 430 -3.11 14.55 19.44
C TYR A 430 -2.03 15.53 19.91
N GLY A 431 -2.14 16.81 19.61
CA GLY A 431 -1.21 17.86 20.02
C GLY A 431 0.21 17.59 19.51
N VAL A 432 0.32 17.25 18.22
CA VAL A 432 1.59 17.09 17.48
C VAL A 432 1.49 17.86 16.16
N SER A 433 2.58 18.49 15.79
CA SER A 433 2.69 19.30 14.56
C SER A 433 3.97 19.00 13.80
N SER A 434 4.07 19.48 12.57
CA SER A 434 5.33 19.43 11.82
C SER A 434 6.43 20.29 12.44
N ALA A 435 6.08 21.32 13.24
CA ALA A 435 7.04 22.10 14.00
C ALA A 435 7.71 21.28 15.11
N ASP A 436 7.00 20.33 15.73
CA ASP A 436 7.61 19.42 16.71
C ASP A 436 8.63 18.51 16.02
N LEU A 437 8.32 18.01 14.83
CA LEU A 437 9.24 17.21 14.03
C LEU A 437 10.46 18.04 13.57
N GLN A 438 10.25 19.28 13.14
CA GLN A 438 11.34 20.23 12.83
C GLN A 438 12.31 20.35 14.00
N HIS A 439 11.79 20.57 15.19
CA HIS A 439 12.60 20.71 16.39
C HIS A 439 13.43 19.45 16.69
N GLU A 440 12.85 18.25 16.53
CA GLU A 440 13.60 17.00 16.73
C GLU A 440 14.70 16.81 15.67
N ILE A 441 14.45 17.13 14.40
CA ILE A 441 15.45 17.09 13.32
C ILE A 441 16.60 18.06 13.60
N GLN A 442 16.29 19.30 13.99
CA GLN A 442 17.31 20.31 14.29
C GLN A 442 18.18 19.93 15.49
N LYS A 443 17.65 19.22 16.49
CA LYS A 443 18.45 18.67 17.60
C LYS A 443 19.52 17.68 17.14
N LEU A 444 19.30 16.99 16.01
CA LEU A 444 20.26 16.07 15.40
C LEU A 444 21.29 16.79 14.51
N GLY A 445 21.16 18.12 14.36
CA GLY A 445 22.09 18.95 13.60
C GLY A 445 21.78 19.07 12.11
N THR A 446 20.64 18.58 11.64
CA THR A 446 20.20 18.69 10.24
C THR A 446 19.43 19.99 10.02
N GLU A 447 19.70 20.71 8.94
CA GLU A 447 18.95 21.89 8.55
C GLU A 447 17.51 21.49 8.18
N CYS A 448 16.54 22.13 8.84
CA CYS A 448 15.13 21.81 8.65
C CYS A 448 14.27 23.08 8.71
N GLU A 449 13.49 23.28 7.65
CA GLU A 449 12.50 24.34 7.56
C GLU A 449 11.09 23.76 7.53
N TYR A 450 10.12 24.51 8.06
CA TYR A 450 8.71 24.13 8.02
C TYR A 450 7.89 25.27 7.42
N PHE A 451 7.03 24.92 6.47
CA PHE A 451 6.08 25.84 5.84
C PHE A 451 4.68 25.24 5.80
N PRO A 452 3.64 25.98 6.20
CA PRO A 452 2.27 25.46 6.22
C PRO A 452 1.64 25.32 4.83
N SER A 453 2.15 26.02 3.82
CA SER A 453 1.61 25.97 2.46
C SER A 453 2.61 25.45 1.43
N PHE A 454 2.09 24.74 0.41
CA PHE A 454 2.93 24.25 -0.70
C PHE A 454 3.53 25.39 -1.52
N ALA A 455 2.82 26.51 -1.65
CA ALA A 455 3.34 27.69 -2.36
C ALA A 455 4.62 28.24 -1.70
N GLU A 456 4.63 28.34 -0.36
CA GLU A 456 5.83 28.78 0.38
C GLU A 456 6.98 27.77 0.23
N ILE A 457 6.69 26.46 0.22
CA ILE A 457 7.68 25.40 -0.04
C ILE A 457 8.27 25.56 -1.44
N GLU A 458 7.41 25.74 -2.46
CA GLU A 458 7.83 25.91 -3.85
C GLU A 458 8.72 27.15 -4.03
N ASP A 459 8.32 28.31 -3.47
CA ASP A 459 9.10 29.55 -3.54
C ASP A 459 10.45 29.39 -2.85
N TYR A 460 10.47 28.76 -1.68
CA TYR A 460 11.71 28.49 -0.94
C TYR A 460 12.65 27.59 -1.74
N LEU A 461 12.16 26.48 -2.29
CA LEU A 461 12.98 25.55 -3.09
C LEU A 461 13.50 26.21 -4.38
N ARG A 462 12.68 27.01 -5.09
CA ARG A 462 13.12 27.74 -6.30
C ARG A 462 14.22 28.72 -6.00
N ALA A 463 14.27 29.32 -4.81
CA ALA A 463 15.29 30.26 -4.40
C ALA A 463 16.62 29.60 -3.98
N HIS A 464 16.59 28.36 -3.48
CA HIS A 464 17.74 27.73 -2.83
C HIS A 464 18.34 26.58 -3.62
N VAL A 465 17.52 25.80 -4.35
CA VAL A 465 17.94 24.61 -5.11
C VAL A 465 18.77 25.00 -6.33
N LYS A 466 19.85 24.27 -6.57
CA LYS A 466 20.85 24.55 -7.61
C LYS A 466 21.09 23.35 -8.51
N GLU A 467 21.77 23.59 -9.62
CA GLU A 467 22.22 22.55 -10.53
C GLU A 467 23.07 21.50 -9.85
N GLY A 468 22.68 20.24 -10.05
CA GLY A 468 23.32 19.07 -9.47
C GLY A 468 22.75 18.65 -8.10
N ASP A 469 21.80 19.40 -7.55
CA ASP A 469 21.07 18.97 -6.35
C ASP A 469 20.04 17.88 -6.70
N LEU A 470 19.58 17.17 -5.66
CA LEU A 470 18.51 16.19 -5.74
C LEU A 470 17.38 16.62 -4.81
N VAL A 471 16.19 16.86 -5.36
CA VAL A 471 14.98 17.21 -4.61
C VAL A 471 14.07 16.01 -4.58
N ILE A 472 13.67 15.57 -3.39
CA ILE A 472 12.79 14.42 -3.20
C ILE A 472 11.54 14.87 -2.45
N THR A 473 10.39 14.90 -3.15
CA THR A 473 9.09 15.03 -2.48
C THR A 473 8.69 13.67 -1.92
N MET A 474 8.33 13.62 -0.63
CA MET A 474 8.15 12.36 0.08
C MET A 474 6.93 12.39 0.99
N GLY A 475 6.07 11.36 0.87
CA GLY A 475 4.88 11.21 1.71
C GLY A 475 3.68 10.59 1.00
N ALA A 476 2.76 9.97 1.77
CA ALA A 476 1.55 9.33 1.24
C ALA A 476 0.42 10.33 0.89
N GLY A 477 0.57 11.60 1.29
CA GLY A 477 -0.38 12.67 1.02
C GLY A 477 -0.23 13.28 -0.37
N ASN A 478 -0.48 14.59 -0.45
CA ASN A 478 -0.50 15.35 -1.71
C ASN A 478 0.78 16.14 -1.99
N ILE A 479 1.86 15.88 -1.26
CA ILE A 479 3.16 16.56 -1.41
C ILE A 479 3.76 16.42 -2.82
N VAL A 480 3.41 15.37 -3.56
CA VAL A 480 3.79 15.17 -4.97
C VAL A 480 3.52 16.41 -5.82
N ARG A 481 2.47 17.20 -5.48
CA ARG A 481 2.11 18.43 -6.19
C ARG A 481 3.22 19.47 -6.16
N VAL A 482 4.00 19.54 -5.09
CA VAL A 482 5.18 20.43 -4.99
C VAL A 482 6.20 20.03 -6.07
N GLY A 483 6.53 18.74 -6.16
CA GLY A 483 7.45 18.25 -7.19
C GLY A 483 6.94 18.52 -8.62
N GLU A 484 5.65 18.29 -8.87
CA GLU A 484 5.02 18.57 -10.15
C GLU A 484 5.03 20.06 -10.51
N ALA A 485 4.75 20.94 -9.54
CA ALA A 485 4.80 22.38 -9.73
C ALA A 485 6.23 22.88 -9.99
N LEU A 486 7.24 22.36 -9.28
CA LEU A 486 8.65 22.71 -9.52
C LEU A 486 9.08 22.41 -10.95
N VAL A 487 8.63 21.28 -11.51
CA VAL A 487 8.98 20.85 -12.87
C VAL A 487 8.19 21.62 -13.93
N SER A 488 6.88 21.85 -13.73
CA SER A 488 6.03 22.54 -14.70
C SER A 488 6.38 24.03 -14.91
N GLY A 489 6.94 24.67 -13.89
CA GLY A 489 7.42 26.06 -14.00
C GLY A 489 8.61 26.25 -14.96
N ASN A 490 9.33 25.19 -15.32
CA ASN A 490 10.44 25.24 -16.28
C ASN A 490 9.99 25.19 -17.76
N THR A 491 8.74 24.77 -18.03
CA THR A 491 8.22 24.67 -19.41
C THR A 491 7.82 26.03 -20.02
N GLN A 492 7.83 27.12 -19.23
CA GLN A 492 7.54 28.46 -19.74
C GLN A 492 8.78 29.24 -20.23
N ASN A 493 10.00 28.69 -20.05
CA ASN A 493 11.27 29.33 -20.42
C ASN A 493 12.12 28.52 -21.41
N ALA A 494 11.55 27.56 -22.13
CA ALA A 494 12.23 26.77 -23.17
C ALA A 494 11.66 27.07 -24.56
#